data_9a911df063590c39fc410b2b40ccb2a5
#
_entry.id   9a911df063590c39fc410b2b40ccb2a5
#
_cell.length_a   1.000
_cell.length_b   1.000
_cell.length_c   1.000
_cell.angle_alpha   90.00
_cell.angle_beta   90.00
_cell.angle_gamma   90.00
#
_symmetry.space_group_name_H-M   'P 1'
#
loop_
_entity.id
_entity.type
_entity.pdbx_description
1 polymer ?
#
loop_
_entity_poly.entity_id
_entity_poly.type
_entity_poly.pdbx_seq_one_letter_code
_entity_poly.pdbx_strand_id
1 'polypeptide(L)'
;GLLSVMFTFDRIPLSICPQKNQHFLSTNSERRMLCENYGIDVEVEYPFTTTLMNMEPEEFVSDILINKLKAKVIVVGTDYCFGRDRSGNVEFLISNAAKYGYETIVVEKEKFQDKDISSTYVREELKLGHMETVNVLLNRPYSITGIVAKGNQLGRKLEIPTINVYPTEIKLLPPNGVYASRILIDGVWYYGVTNLGTKPTI
;
A
#
# COMPACT_ATOMS: atom_id res chain seq x y z
N GLY A 1 -27.39 5.00 -3.10
CA GLY A 1 -26.29 4.56 -3.96
C GLY A 1 -25.50 3.46 -3.29
N LEU A 2 -24.55 2.84 -4.00
CA LEU A 2 -23.60 1.91 -3.43
C LEU A 2 -22.47 2.68 -2.75
N LEU A 3 -21.88 2.12 -1.69
CA LEU A 3 -20.66 2.63 -1.08
C LEU A 3 -19.45 2.02 -1.79
N SER A 4 -18.39 2.82 -1.96
CA SER A 4 -17.09 2.33 -2.42
C SER A 4 -16.32 1.74 -1.25
N VAL A 5 -15.85 0.50 -1.41
CA VAL A 5 -15.15 -0.24 -0.35
C VAL A 5 -13.79 -0.71 -0.85
N MET A 6 -12.73 -0.28 -0.18
CA MET A 6 -11.40 -0.87 -0.33
C MET A 6 -11.28 -2.05 0.63
N PHE A 7 -11.33 -3.26 0.08
CA PHE A 7 -11.09 -4.48 0.85
C PHE A 7 -9.62 -4.85 0.79
N THR A 8 -8.99 -4.96 1.94
CA THR A 8 -7.59 -5.31 2.05
C THR A 8 -7.35 -6.17 3.28
N PHE A 9 -6.17 -6.76 3.36
CA PHE A 9 -5.78 -7.53 4.54
C PHE A 9 -4.88 -6.69 5.44
N ASP A 10 -4.96 -6.96 6.75
CA ASP A 10 -3.93 -6.56 7.67
C ASP A 10 -2.59 -7.26 7.35
N ARG A 11 -1.61 -7.11 8.21
CA ARG A 11 -0.30 -7.76 7.98
C ARG A 11 -0.46 -9.27 7.92
N ILE A 12 0.13 -9.88 6.88
CA ILE A 12 0.32 -11.33 6.86
C ILE A 12 1.34 -11.67 7.96
N PRO A 13 0.95 -12.43 8.99
CA PRO A 13 1.87 -12.80 10.05
C PRO A 13 3.08 -13.56 9.51
N LEU A 14 4.27 -13.29 10.02
CA LEU A 14 5.51 -14.02 9.65
C LEU A 14 5.40 -15.52 9.87
N SER A 15 4.62 -15.94 10.88
CA SER A 15 4.30 -17.33 11.13
C SER A 15 3.54 -18.00 9.98
N ILE A 16 2.81 -17.24 9.18
CA ILE A 16 2.04 -17.73 8.04
C ILE A 16 2.87 -17.65 6.74
N CYS A 17 3.66 -16.59 6.57
CA CYS A 17 4.46 -16.40 5.36
C CYS A 17 5.85 -15.81 5.69
N PRO A 18 6.81 -16.63 6.15
CA PRO A 18 8.12 -16.16 6.61
C PRO A 18 8.97 -15.46 5.54
N GLN A 19 8.72 -15.77 4.27
CA GLN A 19 9.52 -15.27 3.14
C GLN A 19 8.99 -13.98 2.52
N LYS A 20 7.86 -13.45 2.99
CA LYS A 20 7.30 -12.24 2.41
C LYS A 20 8.05 -11.00 2.88
N ASN A 21 8.42 -10.13 1.94
CA ASN A 21 9.05 -8.85 2.23
C ASN A 21 8.26 -8.10 3.32
N GLN A 22 8.92 -7.84 4.44
CA GLN A 22 8.32 -7.18 5.61
C GLN A 22 8.10 -5.68 5.38
N HIS A 23 8.67 -5.11 4.32
CA HIS A 23 8.60 -3.68 4.04
C HIS A 23 7.50 -3.38 3.00
N PHE A 24 6.69 -2.39 3.30
CA PHE A 24 5.55 -1.98 2.48
C PHE A 24 5.83 -0.67 1.75
N LEU A 25 5.30 -0.55 0.52
CA LEU A 25 5.28 0.71 -0.23
C LEU A 25 4.41 1.76 0.46
N SER A 26 3.34 1.31 1.10
CA SER A 26 2.49 2.16 1.94
C SER A 26 2.18 1.44 3.24
N THR A 27 2.29 2.13 4.36
CA THR A 27 1.81 1.64 5.66
C THR A 27 0.28 1.65 5.69
N ASN A 28 -0.33 1.00 6.68
CA ASN A 28 -1.79 1.02 6.83
C ASN A 28 -2.30 2.46 6.99
N SER A 29 -1.60 3.30 7.77
CA SER A 29 -1.98 4.70 7.93
C SER A 29 -1.88 5.50 6.63
N GLU A 30 -0.81 5.30 5.86
CA GLU A 30 -0.65 5.94 4.55
C GLU A 30 -1.70 5.45 3.55
N ARG A 31 -2.04 4.16 3.56
CA ARG A 31 -3.09 3.60 2.69
C ARG A 31 -4.46 4.20 3.04
N ARG A 32 -4.78 4.33 4.33
CA ARG A 32 -6.02 4.97 4.79
C ARG A 32 -6.14 6.40 4.30
N MET A 33 -5.08 7.19 4.42
CA MET A 33 -5.04 8.56 3.88
C MET A 33 -5.22 8.58 2.36
N LEU A 34 -4.67 7.60 1.64
CA LEU A 34 -4.87 7.50 0.19
C LEU A 34 -6.31 7.15 -0.16
N CYS A 35 -6.93 6.19 0.54
CA CYS A 35 -8.33 5.84 0.35
C CYS A 35 -9.22 7.06 0.56
N GLU A 36 -9.00 7.83 1.62
CA GLU A 36 -9.71 9.07 1.91
C GLU A 36 -9.54 10.10 0.77
N ASN A 37 -8.30 10.34 0.33
CA ASN A 37 -8.00 11.27 -0.76
C ASN A 37 -8.61 10.87 -2.11
N TYR A 38 -8.80 9.58 -2.35
CA TYR A 38 -9.46 9.06 -3.56
C TYR A 38 -10.98 8.93 -3.40
N GLY A 39 -11.55 9.34 -2.27
CA GLY A 39 -12.99 9.34 -2.03
C GLY A 39 -13.56 7.94 -1.83
N ILE A 40 -12.77 6.99 -1.31
CA ILE A 40 -13.25 5.69 -0.88
C ILE A 40 -14.04 5.85 0.43
N ASP A 41 -15.30 5.40 0.44
CA ASP A 41 -16.19 5.56 1.58
C ASP A 41 -15.79 4.72 2.78
N VAL A 42 -15.29 3.49 2.54
CA VAL A 42 -14.97 2.52 3.60
C VAL A 42 -13.69 1.76 3.26
N GLU A 43 -12.75 1.69 4.20
CA GLU A 43 -11.63 0.75 4.17
C GLU A 43 -11.90 -0.41 5.13
N VAL A 44 -11.80 -1.64 4.63
CA VAL A 44 -11.91 -2.86 5.42
C VAL A 44 -10.55 -3.53 5.49
N GLU A 45 -9.89 -3.45 6.64
CA GLU A 45 -8.68 -4.21 6.95
C GLU A 45 -9.09 -5.57 7.56
N TYR A 46 -9.17 -6.59 6.72
CA TYR A 46 -9.60 -7.91 7.18
C TYR A 46 -8.43 -8.71 7.76
N PRO A 47 -8.57 -9.36 8.92
CA PRO A 47 -7.51 -10.15 9.52
C PRO A 47 -7.04 -11.30 8.61
N PHE A 48 -5.74 -11.36 8.30
CA PHE A 48 -5.16 -12.47 7.54
C PHE A 48 -4.79 -13.61 8.49
N THR A 49 -5.67 -14.59 8.57
CA THR A 49 -5.53 -15.77 9.43
C THR A 49 -5.24 -17.04 8.62
N THR A 50 -4.79 -18.10 9.30
CA THR A 50 -4.67 -19.45 8.69
C THR A 50 -6.01 -19.95 8.13
N THR A 51 -7.11 -19.65 8.78
CA THR A 51 -8.46 -19.99 8.27
C THR A 51 -8.72 -19.29 6.94
N LEU A 52 -8.44 -17.99 6.86
CA LEU A 52 -8.61 -17.23 5.61
C LEU A 52 -7.66 -17.71 4.51
N MET A 53 -6.40 -18.02 4.85
CA MET A 53 -5.43 -18.54 3.89
C MET A 53 -5.87 -19.86 3.24
N ASN A 54 -6.55 -20.72 4.02
CA ASN A 54 -7.05 -22.02 3.56
C ASN A 54 -8.51 -21.98 3.08
N MET A 55 -9.12 -20.80 3.03
CA MET A 55 -10.50 -20.64 2.61
C MET A 55 -10.67 -20.92 1.12
N GLU A 56 -11.64 -21.75 0.75
CA GLU A 56 -11.93 -22.00 -0.65
C GLU A 56 -12.46 -20.74 -1.34
N PRO A 57 -12.20 -20.55 -2.66
CA PRO A 57 -12.66 -19.39 -3.39
C PRO A 57 -14.16 -19.15 -3.27
N GLU A 58 -14.95 -20.20 -3.29
CA GLU A 58 -16.41 -20.10 -3.17
C GLU A 58 -16.83 -19.59 -1.79
N GLU A 59 -16.22 -20.07 -0.72
CA GLU A 59 -16.48 -19.60 0.65
C GLU A 59 -16.08 -18.14 0.81
N PHE A 60 -14.93 -17.74 0.22
CA PHE A 60 -14.49 -16.33 0.26
C PHE A 60 -15.53 -15.41 -0.42
N VAL A 61 -16.04 -15.80 -1.58
CA VAL A 61 -17.07 -15.04 -2.28
C VAL A 61 -18.36 -15.01 -1.46
N SER A 62 -18.89 -16.17 -1.07
CA SER A 62 -20.20 -16.26 -0.39
C SER A 62 -20.17 -15.58 0.98
N ASP A 63 -19.19 -15.89 1.80
CA ASP A 63 -19.20 -15.48 3.21
C ASP A 63 -18.63 -14.08 3.42
N ILE A 64 -17.56 -13.74 2.71
CA ILE A 64 -16.91 -12.44 2.90
C ILE A 64 -17.54 -11.40 1.97
N LEU A 65 -17.48 -11.62 0.65
CA LEU A 65 -17.89 -10.58 -0.28
C LEU A 65 -19.42 -10.38 -0.30
N ILE A 66 -20.19 -11.46 -0.25
CA ILE A 66 -21.65 -11.38 -0.36
C ILE A 66 -22.33 -11.27 1.01
N ASN A 67 -22.04 -12.18 1.93
CA ASN A 67 -22.77 -12.21 3.20
C ASN A 67 -22.35 -11.09 4.14
N LYS A 68 -21.05 -10.79 4.29
CA LYS A 68 -20.56 -9.74 5.17
C LYS A 68 -20.55 -8.37 4.50
N LEU A 69 -19.92 -8.23 3.33
CA LEU A 69 -19.78 -6.94 2.66
C LEU A 69 -21.00 -6.53 1.83
N LYS A 70 -21.91 -7.45 1.52
CA LYS A 70 -23.08 -7.19 0.66
C LYS A 70 -22.70 -6.63 -0.71
N ALA A 71 -21.56 -7.07 -1.23
CA ALA A 71 -21.03 -6.58 -2.49
C ALA A 71 -22.04 -6.76 -3.63
N LYS A 72 -22.24 -5.71 -4.42
CA LYS A 72 -23.05 -5.71 -5.62
C LYS A 72 -22.20 -5.56 -6.87
N VAL A 73 -21.05 -4.96 -6.74
CA VAL A 73 -20.04 -4.82 -7.80
C VAL A 73 -18.69 -5.18 -7.19
N ILE A 74 -17.94 -6.05 -7.87
CA ILE A 74 -16.60 -6.47 -7.49
C ILE A 74 -15.64 -5.98 -8.57
N VAL A 75 -14.73 -5.07 -8.21
CA VAL A 75 -13.75 -4.47 -9.12
C VAL A 75 -12.39 -5.07 -8.84
N VAL A 76 -11.76 -5.69 -9.84
CA VAL A 76 -10.47 -6.38 -9.71
C VAL A 76 -9.56 -6.12 -10.90
N GLY A 77 -8.26 -6.24 -10.71
CA GLY A 77 -7.29 -6.24 -11.81
C GLY A 77 -7.26 -7.59 -12.54
N THR A 78 -6.71 -7.60 -13.75
CA THR A 78 -6.60 -8.80 -14.62
C THR A 78 -5.84 -9.97 -14.01
N ASP A 79 -4.92 -9.71 -13.06
CA ASP A 79 -4.10 -10.74 -12.37
C ASP A 79 -4.60 -11.08 -10.97
N TYR A 80 -5.83 -10.69 -10.64
CA TYR A 80 -6.39 -10.93 -9.31
C TYR A 80 -6.57 -12.41 -9.03
N CYS A 81 -6.04 -12.85 -7.88
CA CYS A 81 -6.18 -14.21 -7.39
C CYS A 81 -6.50 -14.20 -5.90
N PHE A 82 -7.29 -15.15 -5.44
CA PHE A 82 -7.75 -15.28 -4.06
C PHE A 82 -8.04 -16.75 -3.69
N GLY A 83 -8.40 -16.96 -2.43
CA GLY A 83 -8.68 -18.30 -1.91
C GLY A 83 -7.42 -19.16 -1.73
N ARG A 84 -7.62 -20.39 -1.26
CA ARG A 84 -6.55 -21.34 -1.01
C ARG A 84 -5.73 -21.58 -2.27
N ASP A 85 -4.42 -21.52 -2.12
CA ASP A 85 -3.44 -21.73 -3.20
C ASP A 85 -3.66 -20.84 -4.43
N ARG A 86 -4.34 -19.69 -4.25
CA ARG A 86 -4.71 -18.76 -5.33
C ARG A 86 -5.61 -19.40 -6.40
N SER A 87 -6.41 -20.37 -6.02
CA SER A 87 -7.27 -21.12 -6.94
C SER A 87 -8.48 -20.32 -7.45
N GLY A 88 -8.87 -19.24 -6.77
CA GLY A 88 -9.83 -18.26 -7.27
C GLY A 88 -9.14 -17.21 -8.15
N ASN A 89 -9.78 -16.83 -9.22
CA ASN A 89 -9.29 -15.86 -10.21
C ASN A 89 -10.44 -15.02 -10.79
N VAL A 90 -10.14 -14.21 -11.80
CA VAL A 90 -11.12 -13.35 -12.48
C VAL A 90 -12.24 -14.17 -13.14
N GLU A 91 -11.90 -15.27 -13.82
CA GLU A 91 -12.86 -16.15 -14.48
C GLU A 91 -13.81 -16.79 -13.46
N PHE A 92 -13.30 -17.16 -12.28
CA PHE A 92 -14.12 -17.66 -11.17
C PHE A 92 -15.14 -16.60 -10.72
N LEU A 93 -14.72 -15.32 -10.57
CA LEU A 93 -15.65 -14.25 -10.21
C LEU A 93 -16.71 -14.03 -11.28
N ILE A 94 -16.35 -13.99 -12.55
CA ILE A 94 -17.27 -13.78 -13.66
C ILE A 94 -18.30 -14.93 -13.73
N SER A 95 -17.83 -16.17 -13.65
CA SER A 95 -18.72 -17.36 -13.79
C SER A 95 -19.70 -17.51 -12.64
N ASN A 96 -19.36 -17.01 -11.45
CA ASN A 96 -20.22 -17.08 -10.27
C ASN A 96 -21.08 -15.81 -10.04
N ALA A 97 -20.92 -14.78 -10.88
CA ALA A 97 -21.60 -13.50 -10.71
C ALA A 97 -23.13 -13.65 -10.67
N ALA A 98 -23.70 -14.38 -11.62
CA ALA A 98 -25.15 -14.62 -11.69
C ALA A 98 -25.67 -15.42 -10.46
N LYS A 99 -24.89 -16.40 -9.98
CA LYS A 99 -25.25 -17.24 -8.82
C LYS A 99 -25.40 -16.42 -7.55
N TYR A 100 -24.51 -15.45 -7.32
CA TYR A 100 -24.44 -14.66 -6.09
C TYR A 100 -25.01 -13.25 -6.21
N GLY A 101 -25.46 -12.84 -7.39
CA GLY A 101 -26.14 -11.57 -7.63
C GLY A 101 -25.23 -10.34 -7.53
N TYR A 102 -24.01 -10.43 -8.06
CA TYR A 102 -23.08 -9.32 -8.19
C TYR A 102 -22.62 -9.15 -9.65
N GLU A 103 -22.00 -8.02 -9.94
CA GLU A 103 -21.31 -7.72 -11.19
C GLU A 103 -19.81 -7.77 -10.99
N THR A 104 -19.04 -8.24 -11.97
CA THR A 104 -17.56 -8.20 -11.96
C THR A 104 -17.08 -7.18 -12.98
N ILE A 105 -16.29 -6.21 -12.54
CA ILE A 105 -15.60 -5.26 -13.39
C ILE A 105 -14.10 -5.59 -13.35
N VAL A 106 -13.51 -5.85 -14.50
CA VAL A 106 -12.10 -6.15 -14.64
C VAL A 106 -11.37 -4.92 -15.16
N VAL A 107 -10.34 -4.47 -14.43
CA VAL A 107 -9.55 -3.30 -14.77
C VAL A 107 -8.22 -3.75 -15.36
N GLU A 108 -7.92 -3.28 -16.56
CA GLU A 108 -6.63 -3.49 -17.20
C GLU A 108 -5.52 -2.75 -16.45
N LYS A 109 -4.31 -3.33 -16.49
CA LYS A 109 -3.14 -2.66 -15.91
C LYS A 109 -2.67 -1.53 -16.81
N GLU A 110 -2.38 -0.41 -16.18
CA GLU A 110 -1.66 0.67 -16.84
C GLU A 110 -0.21 0.27 -17.12
N LYS A 111 0.37 0.84 -18.17
CA LYS A 111 1.75 0.59 -18.58
C LYS A 111 2.59 1.85 -18.52
N PHE A 112 3.85 1.67 -18.21
CA PHE A 112 4.89 2.66 -18.34
C PHE A 112 6.07 2.06 -19.11
N GLN A 113 6.45 2.66 -20.26
CA GLN A 113 7.51 2.16 -21.13
C GLN A 113 7.32 0.66 -21.47
N ASP A 114 6.09 0.31 -21.93
CA ASP A 114 5.67 -1.06 -22.29
C ASP A 114 5.71 -2.13 -21.17
N LYS A 115 6.06 -1.74 -19.94
CA LYS A 115 6.04 -2.60 -18.77
C LYS A 115 4.80 -2.31 -17.91
N ASP A 116 4.09 -3.35 -17.47
CA ASP A 116 2.95 -3.23 -16.58
C ASP A 116 3.34 -2.57 -15.27
N ILE A 117 2.58 -1.56 -14.84
CA ILE A 117 2.75 -0.94 -13.53
C ILE A 117 2.30 -1.93 -12.45
N SER A 118 3.21 -2.24 -11.54
CA SER A 118 2.97 -3.18 -10.44
C SER A 118 3.74 -2.78 -9.19
N SER A 119 3.32 -3.28 -8.04
CA SER A 119 4.05 -3.07 -6.78
C SER A 119 5.49 -3.59 -6.85
N THR A 120 5.75 -4.63 -7.63
CA THR A 120 7.10 -5.17 -7.85
C THR A 120 7.95 -4.16 -8.60
N TYR A 121 7.44 -3.61 -9.70
CA TYR A 121 8.15 -2.60 -10.48
C TYR A 121 8.45 -1.35 -9.64
N VAL A 122 7.47 -0.83 -8.90
CA VAL A 122 7.70 0.31 -7.99
C VAL A 122 8.78 0.01 -6.96
N ARG A 123 8.81 -1.21 -6.39
CA ARG A 123 9.85 -1.61 -5.42
C ARG A 123 11.24 -1.68 -6.01
N GLU A 124 11.36 -2.15 -7.24
CA GLU A 124 12.63 -2.21 -7.97
C GLU A 124 13.19 -0.81 -8.18
N GLU A 125 12.39 0.11 -8.73
CA GLU A 125 12.78 1.49 -8.97
C GLU A 125 13.10 2.26 -7.67
N LEU A 126 12.31 2.02 -6.63
CA LEU A 126 12.54 2.61 -5.31
C LEU A 126 13.88 2.17 -4.70
N LYS A 127 14.23 0.89 -4.81
CA LYS A 127 15.51 0.36 -4.33
C LYS A 127 16.71 0.92 -5.10
N LEU A 128 16.52 1.27 -6.35
CA LEU A 128 17.54 1.93 -7.18
C LEU A 128 17.63 3.44 -6.93
N GLY A 129 16.67 4.01 -6.22
CA GLY A 129 16.63 5.45 -5.95
C GLY A 129 16.07 6.30 -7.10
N HIS A 130 15.46 5.68 -8.11
CA HIS A 130 14.87 6.36 -9.26
C HIS A 130 13.55 7.03 -8.90
N MET A 131 13.63 8.07 -8.06
CA MET A 131 12.44 8.68 -7.45
C MET A 131 11.47 9.32 -8.45
N GLU A 132 11.97 9.88 -9.55
CA GLU A 132 11.14 10.42 -10.63
C GLU A 132 10.27 9.31 -11.24
N THR A 133 10.87 8.17 -11.57
CA THR A 133 10.16 7.01 -12.09
C THR A 133 9.15 6.47 -11.07
N VAL A 134 9.56 6.35 -9.80
CA VAL A 134 8.64 5.92 -8.72
C VAL A 134 7.41 6.83 -8.62
N ASN A 135 7.61 8.14 -8.71
CA ASN A 135 6.51 9.11 -8.63
C ASN A 135 5.58 9.01 -9.85
N VAL A 136 6.13 8.77 -11.05
CA VAL A 136 5.33 8.52 -12.26
C VAL A 136 4.52 7.23 -12.12
N LEU A 137 5.16 6.12 -11.71
CA LEU A 137 4.48 4.82 -11.54
C LEU A 137 3.35 4.87 -10.50
N LEU A 138 3.50 5.69 -9.46
CA LEU A 138 2.50 5.87 -8.42
C LEU A 138 1.46 6.95 -8.74
N ASN A 139 1.68 7.72 -9.81
CA ASN A 139 0.93 8.96 -10.12
C ASN A 139 0.84 9.93 -8.93
N ARG A 140 1.84 9.94 -8.07
CA ARG A 140 1.98 10.82 -6.89
C ARG A 140 3.39 10.75 -6.32
N PRO A 141 3.83 11.77 -5.56
CA PRO A 141 5.08 11.66 -4.82
C PRO A 141 5.08 10.48 -3.83
N TYR A 142 6.19 9.75 -3.79
CA TYR A 142 6.39 8.74 -2.76
C TYR A 142 6.46 9.40 -1.38
N SER A 143 5.61 8.99 -0.47
CA SER A 143 5.51 9.59 0.86
C SER A 143 6.03 8.66 1.95
N ILE A 144 6.59 9.25 2.99
CA ILE A 144 7.05 8.59 4.20
C ILE A 144 6.43 9.32 5.39
N THR A 145 5.63 8.61 6.16
CA THR A 145 5.03 9.12 7.39
C THR A 145 5.82 8.61 8.60
N GLY A 146 6.07 9.46 9.54
CA GLY A 146 6.80 9.10 10.74
C GLY A 146 6.57 10.05 11.91
N ILE A 147 7.16 9.73 13.04
CA ILE A 147 7.08 10.53 14.26
C ILE A 147 8.29 11.45 14.33
N VAL A 148 8.03 12.74 14.61
CA VAL A 148 9.10 13.69 14.88
C VAL A 148 9.71 13.41 16.25
N ALA A 149 11.00 13.16 16.29
CA ALA A 149 11.71 12.92 17.53
C ALA A 149 12.85 13.94 17.74
N LYS A 150 13.15 14.18 19.01
CA LYS A 150 14.22 15.08 19.40
C LYS A 150 15.58 14.49 19.03
N GLY A 151 16.34 15.19 18.20
CA GLY A 151 17.72 14.83 17.88
C GLY A 151 18.74 15.59 18.75
N ASN A 152 20.00 15.50 18.39
CA ASN A 152 21.13 16.17 19.11
C ASN A 152 21.15 17.69 18.94
N GLN A 153 20.17 18.27 18.23
CA GLN A 153 19.99 19.71 18.02
C GLN A 153 21.24 20.42 17.42
N LEU A 154 22.11 19.70 16.74
CA LEU A 154 23.28 20.25 16.09
C LEU A 154 22.95 21.33 15.05
N GLY A 155 21.85 21.12 14.31
CA GLY A 155 21.37 22.09 13.34
C GLY A 155 21.01 23.44 13.94
N ARG A 156 20.51 23.49 15.19
CA ARG A 156 20.27 24.76 15.90
C ARG A 156 21.57 25.55 16.13
N LYS A 157 22.69 24.85 16.44
CA LYS A 157 23.97 25.48 16.65
C LYS A 157 24.58 26.04 15.37
N LEU A 158 24.13 25.51 14.22
CA LEU A 158 24.58 25.90 12.89
C LEU A 158 23.57 26.81 12.18
N GLU A 159 22.57 27.33 12.91
CA GLU A 159 21.48 28.17 12.37
C GLU A 159 20.66 27.51 11.27
N ILE A 160 20.74 26.17 11.12
CA ILE A 160 19.96 25.35 10.18
C ILE A 160 19.14 24.37 11.02
N PRO A 161 17.98 24.79 11.55
CA PRO A 161 17.16 23.90 12.36
C PRO A 161 16.67 22.70 11.53
N THR A 162 16.80 21.50 12.09
CA THR A 162 16.39 20.25 11.45
C THR A 162 15.37 19.53 12.32
N ILE A 163 14.46 18.80 11.68
CA ILE A 163 13.60 17.83 12.35
C ILE A 163 14.08 16.41 12.02
N ASN A 164 13.96 15.49 12.97
CA ASN A 164 14.23 14.09 12.73
C ASN A 164 12.90 13.36 12.67
N VAL A 165 12.64 12.67 11.56
CA VAL A 165 11.43 11.88 11.35
C VAL A 165 11.83 10.41 11.37
N TYR A 166 11.20 9.62 12.20
CA TYR A 166 11.41 8.18 12.29
C TYR A 166 10.21 7.47 11.65
N PRO A 167 10.37 6.89 10.46
CA PRO A 167 9.34 6.08 9.84
C PRO A 167 9.18 4.77 10.63
N THR A 168 8.06 4.09 10.42
CA THR A 168 7.88 2.74 10.96
C THR A 168 8.83 1.76 10.29
N GLU A 169 9.31 0.75 11.02
CA GLU A 169 10.26 -0.26 10.52
C GLU A 169 9.76 -1.02 9.29
N ILE A 170 8.45 -1.08 9.11
CA ILE A 170 7.82 -1.77 7.98
C ILE A 170 7.74 -0.93 6.70
N LYS A 171 8.06 0.37 6.77
CA LYS A 171 8.06 1.22 5.59
C LYS A 171 9.28 0.93 4.72
N LEU A 172 9.04 0.68 3.42
CA LEU A 172 10.13 0.58 2.47
C LEU A 172 10.72 1.98 2.24
N LEU A 173 12.00 2.12 2.44
CA LEU A 173 12.72 3.38 2.24
C LEU A 173 13.55 3.33 0.96
N PRO A 174 13.74 4.45 0.27
CA PRO A 174 14.73 4.54 -0.79
C PRO A 174 16.16 4.43 -0.21
N PRO A 175 17.19 4.30 -1.04
CA PRO A 175 18.57 4.27 -0.57
C PRO A 175 18.95 5.48 0.30
N ASN A 176 19.98 5.31 1.14
CA ASN A 176 20.54 6.44 1.86
C ASN A 176 20.99 7.52 0.87
N GLY A 177 20.68 8.77 1.17
CA GLY A 177 20.98 9.88 0.28
C GLY A 177 20.26 11.18 0.67
N VAL A 178 20.42 12.16 -0.18
CA VAL A 178 19.83 13.49 -0.01
C VAL A 178 18.73 13.68 -1.07
N TYR A 179 17.55 14.04 -0.62
CA TYR A 179 16.34 14.13 -1.44
C TYR A 179 15.70 15.51 -1.32
N ALA A 180 15.30 16.09 -2.45
CA ALA A 180 14.36 17.20 -2.44
C ALA A 180 13.00 16.69 -1.97
N SER A 181 12.37 17.37 -1.02
CA SER A 181 11.15 16.88 -0.39
C SER A 181 10.15 18.00 -0.11
N ARG A 182 8.88 17.59 0.04
CA ARG A 182 7.85 18.41 0.67
C ARG A 182 7.46 17.75 1.98
N ILE A 183 7.25 18.55 2.99
CA ILE A 183 6.95 18.06 4.34
C ILE A 183 5.64 18.69 4.78
N LEU A 184 4.68 17.87 5.19
CA LEU A 184 3.40 18.32 5.77
C LEU A 184 3.54 18.34 7.29
N ILE A 185 3.39 19.50 7.89
CA ILE A 185 3.41 19.70 9.35
C ILE A 185 2.17 20.51 9.72
N ASP A 186 1.32 19.97 10.58
CA ASP A 186 0.09 20.63 11.07
C ASP A 186 -0.78 21.19 9.93
N GLY A 187 -0.90 20.44 8.84
CA GLY A 187 -1.70 20.85 7.66
C GLY A 187 -1.02 21.82 6.71
N VAL A 188 0.21 22.25 6.99
CA VAL A 188 0.98 23.20 6.16
C VAL A 188 2.11 22.49 5.44
N TRP A 189 2.25 22.75 4.13
CA TRP A 189 3.33 22.21 3.31
C TRP A 189 4.57 23.10 3.33
N TYR A 190 5.71 22.49 3.57
CA TYR A 190 7.03 23.11 3.50
C TYR A 190 7.89 22.39 2.47
N TYR A 191 8.74 23.13 1.77
CA TYR A 191 9.81 22.58 0.95
C TYR A 191 11.06 22.39 1.78
N GLY A 192 11.79 21.31 1.55
CA GLY A 192 12.99 21.01 2.30
C GLY A 192 13.90 20.01 1.62
N VAL A 193 15.01 19.77 2.28
CA VAL A 193 16.00 18.75 1.91
C VAL A 193 15.97 17.69 3.00
N THR A 194 15.74 16.45 2.59
CA THR A 194 15.72 15.29 3.50
C THR A 194 16.99 14.47 3.31
N ASN A 195 17.77 14.30 4.37
CA ASN A 195 18.84 13.32 4.41
C ASN A 195 18.29 12.01 4.98
N LEU A 196 18.30 10.98 4.15
CA LEU A 196 17.97 9.61 4.59
C LEU A 196 19.27 8.88 4.90
N GLY A 197 19.42 8.37 6.10
CA GLY A 197 20.61 7.66 6.52
C GLY A 197 20.47 7.00 7.86
N THR A 198 21.32 6.01 8.12
CA THR A 198 21.49 5.42 9.45
C THR A 198 22.50 6.23 10.23
N LYS A 199 22.20 6.61 11.47
CA LYS A 199 23.22 7.16 12.35
C LYS A 199 24.26 6.07 12.62
N PRO A 200 25.56 6.31 12.43
CA PRO A 200 26.55 5.38 12.95
C PRO A 200 26.37 5.31 14.46
N THR A 201 26.18 4.10 14.95
CA THR A 201 26.24 3.83 16.40
C THR A 201 27.71 4.07 16.81
N ILE A 202 27.98 5.16 17.52
CA ILE A 202 29.27 5.41 18.16
C ILE A 202 29.30 4.65 19.47
#